data_066efcc582150270c8432af34d0f6257
#
_entry.id   066efcc582150270c8432af34d0f6257
#
_cell.length_a   1.000
_cell.length_b   1.000
_cell.length_c   1.000
_cell.angle_alpha   90.00
_cell.angle_beta   90.00
_cell.angle_gamma   90.00
#
_symmetry.space_group_name_H-M   'P 1'
#
loop_
_entity.id
_entity.type
_entity.pdbx_description
1 polymer ?
#
loop_
_entity_poly.entity_id
_entity_poly.type
_entity_poly.pdbx_seq_one_letter_code
_entity_poly.pdbx_strand_id
1 'polypeptide(L)'
;MNYHEAISRAIDIQAHIRALEEDFPELVAIEPNCIQIEWDAFSSLFPNDAHLEKHFINECYEHKQGRYNGAYIVTCREVSPDEA
;
A
#
# COMPACT_ATOMS: atom_id res chain seq x y z
N MET A 1 11.29 17.49 21.00
CA MET A 1 10.44 18.12 19.96
C MET A 1 9.22 18.74 20.62
N ASN A 2 8.94 19.99 20.34
CA ASN A 2 7.76 20.65 20.87
C ASN A 2 6.56 20.46 19.89
N TYR A 3 5.37 20.90 20.32
CA TYR A 3 4.18 20.74 19.50
C TYR A 3 4.25 21.50 18.18
N HIS A 4 4.84 22.67 18.15
CA HIS A 4 4.97 23.45 16.90
C HIS A 4 5.83 22.72 15.89
N GLU A 5 6.94 22.16 16.31
CA GLU A 5 7.82 21.38 15.44
C GLU A 5 7.13 20.11 14.95
N ALA A 6 6.45 19.42 15.86
CA ALA A 6 5.73 18.19 15.50
C ALA A 6 4.64 18.46 14.47
N ILE A 7 3.84 19.51 14.66
CA ILE A 7 2.78 19.88 13.70
C ILE A 7 3.37 20.31 12.35
N SER A 8 4.44 21.10 12.36
CA SER A 8 5.11 21.51 11.12
C SER A 8 5.60 20.30 10.32
N ARG A 9 6.22 19.34 10.99
CA ARG A 9 6.66 18.11 10.33
C ARG A 9 5.49 17.28 9.79
N ALA A 10 4.40 17.19 10.55
CA ALA A 10 3.22 16.47 10.10
C ALA A 10 2.61 17.13 8.85
N ILE A 11 2.56 18.44 8.79
CA ILE A 11 2.08 19.19 7.63
C ILE A 11 2.99 18.96 6.42
N ASP A 12 4.30 18.95 6.60
CA ASP A 12 5.25 18.64 5.52
C ASP A 12 5.06 17.22 5.00
N ILE A 13 4.82 16.26 5.89
CA ILE A 13 4.54 14.87 5.50
C ILE A 13 3.24 14.80 4.69
N GLN A 14 2.19 15.49 5.12
CA GLN A 14 0.92 15.53 4.38
C GLN A 14 1.09 16.12 2.99
N ALA A 15 1.91 17.16 2.84
CA ALA A 15 2.19 17.75 1.54
C ALA A 15 2.93 16.76 0.62
N HIS A 16 3.89 16.01 1.17
CA HIS A 16 4.60 14.98 0.41
C HIS A 16 3.67 13.85 0.00
N ILE A 17 2.77 13.40 0.87
CA ILE A 17 1.78 12.37 0.56
C ILE A 17 0.88 12.82 -0.59
N ARG A 18 0.37 14.05 -0.53
CA ARG A 18 -0.48 14.57 -1.61
C ARG A 18 0.25 14.64 -2.94
N ALA A 19 1.51 15.09 -2.94
CA ALA A 19 2.32 15.15 -4.15
C ALA A 19 2.54 13.75 -4.74
N LEU A 20 2.81 12.76 -3.89
CA LEU A 20 2.98 11.37 -4.32
C LEU A 20 1.68 10.81 -4.90
N GLU A 21 0.54 11.06 -4.28
CA GLU A 21 -0.76 10.58 -4.77
C GLU A 21 -1.12 11.20 -6.14
N GLU A 22 -0.76 12.46 -6.36
CA GLU A 22 -0.96 13.11 -7.66
C GLU A 22 -0.05 12.52 -8.74
N ASP A 23 1.22 12.24 -8.41
CA ASP A 23 2.18 11.68 -9.35
C ASP A 23 1.98 10.18 -9.57
N PHE A 24 1.49 9.47 -8.56
CA PHE A 24 1.30 8.02 -8.59
C PHE A 24 -0.08 7.67 -8.05
N PRO A 25 -1.14 7.80 -8.88
CA PRO A 25 -2.49 7.49 -8.43
C PRO A 25 -2.70 6.02 -8.03
N GLU A 26 -1.73 5.14 -8.32
CA GLU A 26 -1.72 3.76 -7.87
C GLU A 26 -1.51 3.62 -6.37
N LEU A 27 -1.03 4.68 -5.69
CA LEU A 27 -0.94 4.71 -4.24
C LEU A 27 -2.32 4.97 -3.65
N VAL A 28 -2.91 3.96 -3.02
CA VAL A 28 -4.25 4.04 -2.45
C VAL A 28 -4.23 4.69 -1.07
N ALA A 29 -3.30 4.28 -0.22
CA ALA A 29 -3.15 4.82 1.12
C ALA A 29 -1.72 4.70 1.61
N ILE A 30 -1.25 5.71 2.33
CA ILE A 30 0.06 5.70 2.96
C ILE A 30 -0.18 5.83 4.46
N GLU A 31 0.12 4.77 5.20
CA GLU A 31 -0.03 4.70 6.65
C GLU A 31 1.33 4.51 7.31
N PRO A 32 1.47 4.80 8.62
CA PRO A 32 2.76 4.67 9.30
C PRO A 32 3.39 3.27 9.22
N ASN A 33 2.58 2.23 9.17
CA ASN A 33 3.05 0.85 9.20
C ASN A 33 2.93 0.12 7.87
N CYS A 34 2.17 0.64 6.92
CA CYS A 34 2.01 -0.01 5.63
C CYS A 34 1.61 0.97 4.54
N ILE A 35 1.89 0.58 3.31
CA ILE A 35 1.50 1.34 2.12
C ILE A 35 0.59 0.44 1.29
N GLN A 36 -0.61 0.92 1.00
CA GLN A 36 -1.55 0.19 0.15
C GLN A 36 -1.45 0.73 -1.28
N ILE A 37 -1.28 -0.18 -2.24
CA ILE A 37 -1.19 0.16 -3.66
C ILE A 37 -2.18 -0.68 -4.45
N GLU A 38 -2.46 -0.25 -5.69
CA GLU A 38 -3.32 -1.00 -6.58
C GLU A 38 -2.73 -2.36 -6.93
N TRP A 39 -3.59 -3.30 -7.28
CA TRP A 39 -3.23 -4.68 -7.57
C TRP A 39 -2.14 -4.81 -8.64
N ASP A 40 -2.29 -4.09 -9.75
CA ASP A 40 -1.33 -4.16 -10.85
C ASP A 40 0.02 -3.56 -10.46
N ALA A 41 0.02 -2.47 -9.70
CA ALA A 41 1.24 -1.88 -9.18
C ALA A 41 1.95 -2.83 -8.22
N PHE A 42 1.20 -3.52 -7.37
CA PHE A 42 1.76 -4.53 -6.48
C PHE A 42 2.41 -5.68 -7.26
N SER A 43 1.75 -6.16 -8.31
CA SER A 43 2.28 -7.24 -9.14
C SER A 43 3.57 -6.83 -9.84
N SER A 44 3.72 -5.56 -10.20
CA SER A 44 4.96 -5.03 -10.77
C SER A 44 6.09 -4.98 -9.75
N LEU A 45 5.77 -4.64 -8.50
CA LEU A 45 6.76 -4.57 -7.42
C LEU A 45 7.14 -5.96 -6.90
N PHE A 46 6.17 -6.89 -6.86
CA PHE A 46 6.37 -8.26 -6.41
C PHE A 46 5.92 -9.23 -7.50
N PRO A 47 6.76 -9.47 -8.51
CA PRO A 47 6.37 -10.33 -9.64
C PRO A 47 6.30 -11.82 -9.30
N ASN A 48 6.86 -12.22 -8.15
CA ASN A 48 6.87 -13.61 -7.72
C ASN A 48 6.14 -13.76 -6.39
N ASP A 49 5.00 -14.43 -6.40
CA ASP A 49 4.18 -14.67 -5.20
C ASP A 49 4.91 -15.45 -4.10
N ALA A 50 5.98 -16.19 -4.44
CA ALA A 50 6.77 -16.91 -3.45
C ALA A 50 7.48 -15.98 -2.46
N HIS A 51 7.65 -14.70 -2.78
CA HIS A 51 8.30 -13.71 -1.92
C HIS A 51 7.32 -12.92 -1.06
N LEU A 52 6.04 -13.26 -1.09
CA LEU A 52 5.04 -12.58 -0.27
C LEU A 52 5.10 -13.07 1.17
N GLU A 53 4.94 -12.14 2.12
CA GLU A 53 4.86 -12.50 3.54
C GLU A 53 3.49 -13.06 3.91
N LYS A 54 2.45 -12.55 3.26
CA LYS A 54 1.07 -13.00 3.45
C LYS A 54 0.36 -13.03 2.12
N HIS A 55 -0.42 -14.07 1.93
CA HIS A 55 -1.30 -14.19 0.78
C HIS A 55 -2.57 -14.87 1.26
N PHE A 56 -3.66 -14.12 1.21
CA PHE A 56 -4.95 -14.59 1.70
C PHE A 56 -5.98 -14.47 0.58
N ILE A 57 -6.78 -15.50 0.40
CA ILE A 57 -7.85 -15.52 -0.58
C ILE A 57 -9.10 -16.15 0.04
N ASN A 58 -10.25 -15.54 -0.20
CA ASN A 58 -11.54 -16.09 0.17
C ASN A 58 -12.54 -15.88 -0.99
N GLU A 59 -13.82 -16.11 -0.72
CA GLU A 59 -14.85 -15.98 -1.75
C GLU A 59 -15.06 -14.55 -2.26
N CYS A 60 -14.66 -13.55 -1.46
CA CYS A 60 -14.92 -12.14 -1.74
C CYS A 60 -13.66 -11.36 -2.12
N TYR A 61 -12.53 -11.70 -1.50
CA TYR A 61 -11.31 -10.89 -1.62
C TYR A 61 -10.07 -11.75 -1.77
N GLU A 62 -9.11 -11.19 -2.48
CA GLU A 62 -7.73 -11.66 -2.47
C GLU A 62 -6.85 -10.53 -1.93
N HIS A 63 -6.00 -10.85 -0.95
CA HIS A 63 -5.14 -9.90 -0.26
C HIS A 63 -3.70 -10.41 -0.28
N LYS A 64 -2.77 -9.52 -0.61
CA LYS A 64 -1.34 -9.84 -0.63
C LYS A 64 -0.57 -8.83 0.19
N GLN A 65 0.49 -9.28 0.87
CA GLN A 65 1.40 -8.44 1.62
C GLN A 65 2.83 -8.86 1.35
N GLY A 66 3.67 -7.91 1.01
CA GLY A 66 5.10 -8.09 0.88
C GLY A 66 5.85 -7.03 1.68
N ARG A 67 7.17 -7.19 1.77
CA ARG A 67 8.04 -6.21 2.39
C ARG A 67 9.01 -5.66 1.36
N TYR A 68 9.11 -4.33 1.30
CA TYR A 68 10.00 -3.65 0.39
C TYR A 68 10.75 -2.57 1.14
N ASN A 69 12.09 -2.68 1.20
CA ASN A 69 12.96 -1.74 1.92
C ASN A 69 12.51 -1.49 3.36
N GLY A 70 12.04 -2.55 4.04
CA GLY A 70 11.61 -2.47 5.43
C GLY A 70 10.18 -2.01 5.64
N ALA A 71 9.47 -1.64 4.59
CA ALA A 71 8.07 -1.23 4.68
C ALA A 71 7.14 -2.35 4.23
N TYR A 72 5.98 -2.48 4.87
CA TYR A 72 4.94 -3.40 4.42
C TYR A 72 4.16 -2.76 3.27
N ILE A 73 4.05 -3.51 2.20
CA ILE A 73 3.27 -3.11 1.03
C ILE A 73 2.11 -4.07 0.93
N VAL A 74 0.89 -3.54 0.83
CA VAL A 74 -0.32 -4.36 0.79
C VAL A 74 -1.16 -4.00 -0.42
N THR A 75 -1.90 -4.98 -0.90
CA THR A 75 -2.91 -4.78 -1.94
C THR A 75 -4.06 -5.75 -1.73
N CYS A 76 -5.22 -5.41 -2.25
CA CYS A 76 -6.34 -6.33 -2.27
C CYS A 76 -7.18 -6.08 -3.52
N ARG A 77 -7.96 -7.08 -3.88
CA ARG A 77 -8.95 -6.98 -4.94
C ARG A 77 -10.18 -7.79 -4.58
N GLU A 78 -11.30 -7.42 -5.17
CA GLU A 78 -12.49 -8.25 -5.09
C GLU A 78 -12.35 -9.45 -6.02
N VAL A 79 -12.78 -10.59 -5.54
CA VAL A 79 -12.84 -11.82 -6.34
C VAL A 79 -14.31 -12.08 -6.63
N SER A 80 -14.68 -12.05 -7.91
CA SER A 80 -16.04 -12.38 -8.31
C SER A 80 -16.23 -13.89 -8.30
N PRO A 81 -17.31 -14.43 -7.68
CA PRO A 81 -17.60 -15.87 -7.75
C PRO A 81 -17.74 -16.38 -9.17
N ASP A 82 -18.14 -15.53 -10.10
CA ASP A 82 -18.33 -15.89 -11.50
C ASP A 82 -17.02 -16.05 -12.26
N GLU A 83 -15.91 -15.54 -11.70
CA GLU A 83 -14.57 -15.65 -12.28
C GLU A 83 -13.77 -16.84 -11.73
N ALA A 84 -14.33 -17.53 -10.76
CA ALA A 84 -13.66 -18.65 -10.11
C ALA A 84 -13.70 -19.91 -10.97
#